data_6c425dd3296d92763895b8acf7ce6f03
#
_entry.id   6c425dd3296d92763895b8acf7ce6f03
#
_cell.length_a   1.000
_cell.length_b   1.000
_cell.length_c   1.000
_cell.angle_alpha   90.00
_cell.angle_beta   90.00
_cell.angle_gamma   90.00
#
_symmetry.space_group_name_H-M   'P 1'
#
loop_
_entity.id
_entity.type
_entity.pdbx_description
1 polymer ?
#
loop_
_entity_poly.entity_id
_entity_poly.type
_entity_poly.pdbx_seq_one_letter_code
_entity_poly.pdbx_strand_id
1 'polypeptide(L)'
;RDRRAFVVAGIFVGLSLGDHLVIVWTLPSVVVYVAMHRSALRHGELLLGTLATIAVTLCLYAYIPIRSAIVAARGYDRTLGLGFPPGHPYWDYGHPAYLPNFVALITGAQVHASSSFEGMLSFKTLIAGLLHFGAMTLAEFSIAGVALLAVGLWSGWRRQRDIVIYALLACVLIAQFTAAFSAESDPDRYYIVSFALLTPFAGIGLYTIFDALRRRSNGIAVAAVGAGMVVLLTIGIYRERAVFGWHYDRWGIDYVERVRADTPDDAVIVAPWVLASPLGYAEYVERSYGDRIVAAGSVYLDGAYLRPVLRTRPVYVVLESEVPTGFRLTKVDAGDPPVYRLTSTGR
;
A
#
# COMPACT_ATOMS: atom_id res chain seq x y z
N ARG A 1 -20.75 -30.41 -0.82
CA ARG A 1 -20.46 -28.99 -1.17
C ARG A 1 -20.77 -28.15 0.04
N ASP A 2 -19.81 -27.41 0.50
CA ASP A 2 -19.88 -26.72 1.77
C ASP A 2 -20.23 -25.24 1.54
N ARG A 3 -21.47 -24.84 1.84
CA ARG A 3 -21.92 -23.44 1.78
C ARG A 3 -21.04 -22.52 2.63
N ARG A 4 -20.49 -23.06 3.74
CA ARG A 4 -19.59 -22.32 4.63
C ARG A 4 -18.33 -21.88 3.89
N ALA A 5 -17.79 -22.71 3.00
CA ALA A 5 -16.60 -22.36 2.20
C ALA A 5 -16.84 -21.11 1.33
N PHE A 6 -18.04 -20.95 0.75
CA PHE A 6 -18.39 -19.75 -0.04
C PHE A 6 -18.52 -18.51 0.83
N VAL A 7 -19.11 -18.64 2.02
CA VAL A 7 -19.20 -17.53 2.98
C VAL A 7 -17.80 -17.12 3.42
N VAL A 8 -16.95 -18.09 3.79
CA VAL A 8 -15.57 -17.82 4.19
C VAL A 8 -14.78 -17.17 3.06
N ALA A 9 -14.88 -17.69 1.84
CA ALA A 9 -14.24 -17.07 0.68
C ALA A 9 -14.75 -15.62 0.46
N GLY A 10 -16.04 -15.39 0.57
CA GLY A 10 -16.65 -14.06 0.47
C GLY A 10 -16.15 -13.10 1.56
N ILE A 11 -15.99 -13.58 2.79
CA ILE A 11 -15.40 -12.79 3.89
C ILE A 11 -13.97 -12.38 3.54
N PHE A 12 -13.13 -13.31 3.07
CA PHE A 12 -11.75 -12.99 2.71
C PHE A 12 -11.66 -12.01 1.53
N VAL A 13 -12.50 -12.15 0.51
CA VAL A 13 -12.58 -11.18 -0.59
C VAL A 13 -13.02 -9.82 -0.06
N GLY A 14 -14.03 -9.77 0.81
CA GLY A 14 -14.50 -8.53 1.43
C GLY A 14 -13.42 -7.84 2.28
N LEU A 15 -12.69 -8.59 3.09
CA LEU A 15 -11.55 -8.09 3.86
C LEU A 15 -10.47 -7.52 2.94
N SER A 16 -10.12 -8.25 1.89
CA SER A 16 -9.10 -7.83 0.92
C SER A 16 -9.50 -6.53 0.20
N LEU A 17 -10.77 -6.39 -0.20
CA LEU A 17 -11.30 -5.16 -0.80
C LEU A 17 -11.27 -3.98 0.18
N GLY A 18 -11.45 -4.23 1.47
CA GLY A 18 -11.36 -3.21 2.51
C GLY A 18 -9.94 -2.83 2.90
N ASP A 19 -8.95 -3.68 2.61
CA ASP A 19 -7.55 -3.41 2.88
C ASP A 19 -6.93 -2.51 1.81
N HIS A 20 -7.02 -2.91 0.54
CA HIS A 20 -6.44 -2.13 -0.54
C HIS A 20 -7.19 -2.26 -1.87
N LEU A 21 -7.44 -1.12 -2.54
CA LEU A 21 -8.16 -1.08 -3.83
C LEU A 21 -7.46 -1.84 -4.96
N VAL A 22 -6.15 -2.13 -4.86
CA VAL A 22 -5.44 -2.95 -5.86
C VAL A 22 -6.09 -4.32 -6.06
N ILE A 23 -6.76 -4.86 -5.03
CA ILE A 23 -7.47 -6.15 -5.11
C ILE A 23 -8.61 -6.10 -6.15
N VAL A 24 -9.19 -4.95 -6.42
CA VAL A 24 -10.22 -4.79 -7.47
C VAL A 24 -9.69 -5.28 -8.83
N TRP A 25 -8.39 -5.11 -9.08
CA TRP A 25 -7.73 -5.56 -10.32
C TRP A 25 -7.61 -7.08 -10.42
N THR A 26 -7.77 -7.81 -9.32
CA THR A 26 -7.85 -9.28 -9.36
C THR A 26 -9.26 -9.79 -9.64
N LEU A 27 -10.31 -8.98 -9.49
CA LEU A 27 -11.70 -9.41 -9.67
C LEU A 27 -11.99 -9.99 -11.06
N PRO A 28 -11.46 -9.47 -12.17
CA PRO A 28 -11.65 -10.11 -13.47
C PRO A 28 -11.14 -11.56 -13.51
N SER A 29 -10.03 -11.87 -12.81
CA SER A 29 -9.53 -13.24 -12.71
C SER A 29 -10.46 -14.14 -11.89
N VAL A 30 -11.07 -13.61 -10.83
CA VAL A 30 -12.11 -14.30 -10.05
C VAL A 30 -13.34 -14.60 -10.93
N VAL A 31 -13.79 -13.62 -11.73
CA VAL A 31 -14.91 -13.80 -12.65
C VAL A 31 -14.62 -14.89 -13.68
N VAL A 32 -13.41 -14.91 -14.26
CA VAL A 32 -13.00 -15.97 -15.20
C VAL A 32 -12.98 -17.33 -14.51
N TYR A 33 -12.43 -17.42 -13.29
CA TYR A 33 -12.42 -18.66 -12.50
C TYR A 33 -13.84 -19.17 -12.24
N VAL A 34 -14.75 -18.30 -11.79
CA VAL A 34 -16.18 -18.63 -11.56
C VAL A 34 -16.85 -19.07 -12.86
N ALA A 35 -16.59 -18.38 -13.97
CA ALA A 35 -17.16 -18.75 -15.28
C ALA A 35 -16.70 -20.12 -15.77
N MET A 36 -15.45 -20.50 -15.51
CA MET A 36 -14.93 -21.85 -15.81
C MET A 36 -15.64 -22.95 -14.99
N HIS A 37 -16.17 -22.62 -13.82
CA HIS A 37 -16.85 -23.55 -12.90
C HIS A 37 -18.36 -23.40 -12.87
N ARG A 38 -18.95 -22.61 -13.77
CA ARG A 38 -20.41 -22.25 -13.76
C ARG A 38 -21.33 -23.46 -13.65
N SER A 39 -20.98 -24.57 -14.30
CA SER A 39 -21.79 -25.82 -14.26
C SER A 39 -21.73 -26.54 -12.91
N ALA A 40 -20.70 -26.29 -12.11
CA ALA A 40 -20.48 -26.89 -10.82
C ALA A 40 -20.98 -26.01 -9.66
N LEU A 41 -21.21 -24.71 -9.89
CA LEU A 41 -21.63 -23.74 -8.88
C LEU A 41 -23.15 -23.61 -8.84
N ARG A 42 -23.70 -23.53 -7.65
CA ARG A 42 -25.13 -23.23 -7.45
C ARG A 42 -25.33 -21.75 -7.23
N HIS A 43 -26.37 -21.17 -7.81
CA HIS A 43 -26.68 -19.75 -7.66
C HIS A 43 -26.78 -19.31 -6.20
N GLY A 44 -27.34 -20.14 -5.30
CA GLY A 44 -27.44 -19.83 -3.89
C GLY A 44 -26.09 -19.78 -3.16
N GLU A 45 -25.11 -20.58 -3.55
CA GLU A 45 -23.75 -20.57 -2.99
C GLU A 45 -22.99 -19.30 -3.43
N LEU A 46 -23.09 -18.96 -4.71
CA LEU A 46 -22.52 -17.70 -5.24
C LEU A 46 -23.16 -16.48 -4.58
N LEU A 47 -24.49 -16.47 -4.43
CA LEU A 47 -25.20 -15.39 -3.75
C LEU A 47 -24.73 -15.21 -2.31
N LEU A 48 -24.58 -16.30 -1.56
CA LEU A 48 -24.09 -16.23 -0.17
C LEU A 48 -22.66 -15.68 -0.10
N GLY A 49 -21.76 -16.13 -0.98
CA GLY A 49 -20.39 -15.59 -1.05
C GLY A 49 -20.38 -14.10 -1.40
N THR A 50 -21.18 -13.71 -2.40
CA THR A 50 -21.30 -12.29 -2.80
C THR A 50 -21.87 -11.42 -1.69
N LEU A 51 -22.93 -11.88 -1.01
CA LEU A 51 -23.51 -11.15 0.12
C LEU A 51 -22.52 -11.01 1.27
N ALA A 52 -21.75 -12.05 1.57
CA ALA A 52 -20.70 -11.97 2.58
C ALA A 52 -19.60 -10.96 2.19
N THR A 53 -19.17 -10.96 0.93
CA THR A 53 -18.22 -9.96 0.40
C THR A 53 -18.74 -8.54 0.57
N ILE A 54 -19.98 -8.30 0.11
CA ILE A 54 -20.59 -6.96 0.20
C ILE A 54 -20.73 -6.52 1.67
N ALA A 55 -21.24 -7.39 2.53
CA ALA A 55 -21.45 -7.06 3.94
C ALA A 55 -20.15 -6.68 4.64
N VAL A 56 -19.07 -7.47 4.46
CA VAL A 56 -17.77 -7.19 5.07
C VAL A 56 -17.17 -5.90 4.50
N THR A 57 -17.19 -5.73 3.17
CA THR A 57 -16.68 -4.52 2.52
C THR A 57 -17.41 -3.27 3.02
N LEU A 58 -18.75 -3.30 3.07
CA LEU A 58 -19.55 -2.18 3.56
C LEU A 58 -19.25 -1.87 5.04
N CYS A 59 -19.10 -2.88 5.89
CA CYS A 59 -18.74 -2.68 7.30
C CYS A 59 -17.38 -1.99 7.44
N LEU A 60 -16.38 -2.39 6.64
CA LEU A 60 -15.05 -1.78 6.67
C LEU A 60 -15.09 -0.34 6.15
N TYR A 61 -15.73 -0.11 5.01
CA TYR A 61 -15.84 1.22 4.45
C TYR A 61 -16.70 2.17 5.29
N ALA A 62 -17.71 1.68 5.99
CA ALA A 62 -18.53 2.49 6.90
C ALA A 62 -17.71 3.05 8.09
N TYR A 63 -16.63 2.36 8.49
CA TYR A 63 -15.72 2.87 9.52
C TYR A 63 -15.10 4.23 9.14
N ILE A 64 -14.79 4.44 7.86
CA ILE A 64 -14.09 5.64 7.37
C ILE A 64 -14.88 6.93 7.66
N PRO A 65 -16.14 7.10 7.17
CA PRO A 65 -16.92 8.29 7.46
C PRO A 65 -17.29 8.43 8.94
N ILE A 66 -17.53 7.30 9.64
CA ILE A 66 -17.81 7.33 11.07
C ILE A 66 -16.60 7.88 11.84
N ARG A 67 -15.39 7.41 11.51
CA ARG A 67 -14.15 7.89 12.13
C ARG A 67 -13.91 9.36 11.86
N SER A 68 -14.11 9.81 10.62
CA SER A 68 -14.01 11.23 10.25
C SER A 68 -15.02 12.10 11.01
N ALA A 69 -16.26 11.66 11.12
CA ALA A 69 -17.28 12.35 11.90
C ALA A 69 -16.89 12.46 13.40
N ILE A 70 -16.28 11.42 13.97
CA ILE A 70 -15.76 11.44 15.35
C ILE A 70 -14.62 12.45 15.50
N VAL A 71 -13.70 12.53 14.53
CA VAL A 71 -12.59 13.49 14.51
C VAL A 71 -13.15 14.93 14.54
N ALA A 72 -14.12 15.20 13.66
CA ALA A 72 -14.76 16.50 13.59
C ALA A 72 -15.53 16.85 14.90
N ALA A 73 -16.35 15.92 15.41
CA ALA A 73 -17.15 16.14 16.61
C ALA A 73 -16.31 16.35 17.88
N ARG A 74 -15.12 15.77 17.94
CA ARG A 74 -14.20 15.91 19.08
C ARG A 74 -13.20 17.05 18.94
N GLY A 75 -13.23 17.79 17.82
CA GLY A 75 -12.28 18.86 17.55
C GLY A 75 -10.84 18.41 17.44
N TYR A 76 -10.63 17.16 16.99
CA TYR A 76 -9.30 16.61 16.86
C TYR A 76 -8.53 17.15 15.65
N ASP A 77 -9.22 17.76 14.71
CA ASP A 77 -8.59 18.48 13.61
C ASP A 77 -8.23 19.91 14.06
N ARG A 78 -7.02 20.06 14.58
CA ARG A 78 -6.52 21.36 15.05
C ARG A 78 -6.26 22.34 13.91
N THR A 79 -6.11 21.86 12.67
CA THR A 79 -5.85 22.71 11.50
C THR A 79 -7.06 23.57 11.14
N LEU A 80 -8.28 23.15 11.49
CA LEU A 80 -9.50 23.95 11.31
C LEU A 80 -9.45 25.26 12.08
N GLY A 81 -8.86 25.27 13.28
CA GLY A 81 -8.66 26.46 14.10
C GLY A 81 -7.70 27.48 13.47
N LEU A 82 -6.90 27.06 12.50
CA LEU A 82 -6.01 27.90 11.72
C LEU A 82 -6.64 28.43 10.42
N GLY A 83 -7.89 28.03 10.12
CA GLY A 83 -8.59 28.37 8.88
C GLY A 83 -8.23 27.49 7.70
N PHE A 84 -7.56 26.35 7.93
CA PHE A 84 -7.32 25.37 6.88
C PHE A 84 -8.61 24.59 6.55
N PRO A 85 -8.76 24.12 5.32
CA PRO A 85 -9.91 23.29 4.96
C PRO A 85 -9.87 21.96 5.70
N PRO A 86 -11.03 21.32 5.96
CA PRO A 86 -11.09 20.01 6.60
C PRO A 86 -10.49 18.92 5.70
N GLY A 87 -10.00 17.85 6.33
CA GLY A 87 -9.58 16.65 5.63
C GLY A 87 -8.12 16.59 5.21
N HIS A 88 -7.33 17.52 5.67
CA HIS A 88 -5.90 17.56 5.43
C HIS A 88 -5.04 16.98 6.54
N PRO A 89 -5.47 16.91 7.82
CA PRO A 89 -4.72 16.16 8.80
C PRO A 89 -4.61 14.71 8.38
N TYR A 90 -3.48 14.11 8.66
CA TYR A 90 -3.20 12.71 8.39
C TYR A 90 -4.30 11.75 8.90
N TRP A 91 -4.88 12.04 10.08
CA TRP A 91 -5.91 11.21 10.73
C TRP A 91 -7.35 11.46 10.26
N ASP A 92 -7.58 12.43 9.39
CA ASP A 92 -8.88 12.71 8.75
C ASP A 92 -8.70 13.00 7.25
N TYR A 93 -7.88 12.21 6.58
CA TYR A 93 -7.53 12.40 5.19
C TYR A 93 -8.76 12.48 4.27
N GLY A 94 -8.89 13.61 3.58
CA GLY A 94 -9.98 13.87 2.65
C GLY A 94 -11.33 14.19 3.30
N HIS A 95 -11.44 14.20 4.62
CA HIS A 95 -12.70 14.46 5.37
C HIS A 95 -13.89 13.63 4.85
N PRO A 96 -13.83 12.30 4.89
CA PRO A 96 -14.85 11.40 4.32
C PRO A 96 -16.17 11.37 5.08
N ALA A 97 -16.34 12.15 6.17
CA ALA A 97 -17.65 12.41 6.76
C ALA A 97 -18.59 13.12 5.77
N TYR A 98 -18.05 13.83 4.79
CA TYR A 98 -18.81 14.41 3.69
C TYR A 98 -18.90 13.43 2.53
N LEU A 99 -20.12 13.04 2.13
CA LEU A 99 -20.37 11.97 1.17
C LEU A 99 -19.61 12.11 -0.17
N PRO A 100 -19.52 13.28 -0.83
CA PRO A 100 -18.72 13.45 -2.04
C PRO A 100 -17.24 13.11 -1.83
N ASN A 101 -16.67 13.49 -0.69
CA ASN A 101 -15.28 13.20 -0.34
C ASN A 101 -15.08 11.71 -0.06
N PHE A 102 -16.04 11.07 0.62
CA PHE A 102 -16.04 9.62 0.81
C PHE A 102 -16.05 8.88 -0.53
N VAL A 103 -16.94 9.28 -1.45
CA VAL A 103 -16.98 8.69 -2.79
C VAL A 103 -15.67 8.92 -3.54
N ALA A 104 -15.10 10.13 -3.48
CA ALA A 104 -13.82 10.44 -4.10
C ALA A 104 -12.68 9.58 -3.54
N LEU A 105 -12.69 9.35 -2.22
CA LEU A 105 -11.70 8.51 -1.54
C LEU A 105 -11.80 7.04 -1.98
N ILE A 106 -13.00 6.44 -1.91
CA ILE A 106 -13.19 5.02 -2.24
C ILE A 106 -13.07 4.71 -3.75
N THR A 107 -13.28 5.71 -4.60
CA THR A 107 -13.07 5.57 -6.06
C THR A 107 -11.65 5.91 -6.48
N GLY A 108 -10.81 6.42 -5.57
CA GLY A 108 -9.47 6.87 -5.90
C GLY A 108 -9.46 8.10 -6.83
N ALA A 109 -10.52 8.92 -6.84
CA ALA A 109 -10.64 10.06 -7.76
C ALA A 109 -9.49 11.06 -7.63
N GLN A 110 -8.93 11.23 -6.43
CA GLN A 110 -7.77 12.10 -6.19
C GLN A 110 -6.49 11.54 -6.85
N VAL A 111 -6.40 10.22 -6.93
CA VAL A 111 -5.28 9.51 -7.54
C VAL A 111 -5.43 9.47 -9.05
N HIS A 112 -6.67 9.37 -9.55
CA HIS A 112 -6.97 9.40 -10.99
C HIS A 112 -6.64 10.74 -11.64
N ALA A 113 -6.64 11.84 -10.88
CA ALA A 113 -6.23 13.14 -11.38
C ALA A 113 -4.72 13.20 -11.69
N SER A 114 -3.91 12.34 -11.10
CA SER A 114 -2.45 12.27 -11.29
C SER A 114 -1.99 11.13 -12.21
N SER A 115 -2.83 10.10 -12.42
CA SER A 115 -2.55 8.97 -13.31
C SER A 115 -3.47 9.02 -14.54
N SER A 116 -2.93 9.08 -15.74
CA SER A 116 -3.75 9.02 -16.94
C SER A 116 -4.34 7.61 -17.08
N PHE A 117 -5.66 7.49 -16.90
CA PHE A 117 -6.40 6.25 -17.15
C PHE A 117 -6.20 5.74 -18.59
N GLU A 118 -5.91 6.65 -19.54
CA GLU A 118 -5.57 6.31 -20.92
C GLU A 118 -4.33 5.43 -21.04
N GLY A 119 -3.32 5.65 -20.19
CA GLY A 119 -2.11 4.81 -20.15
C GLY A 119 -2.39 3.40 -19.61
N MET A 120 -3.41 3.22 -18.77
CA MET A 120 -3.70 1.97 -18.11
C MET A 120 -4.13 0.84 -19.07
N LEU A 121 -4.85 1.14 -20.14
CA LEU A 121 -5.27 0.16 -21.16
C LEU A 121 -4.29 0.07 -22.34
N SER A 122 -3.15 0.75 -22.27
CA SER A 122 -2.13 0.75 -23.33
C SER A 122 -1.39 -0.59 -23.36
N PHE A 123 -1.21 -1.14 -24.56
CA PHE A 123 -0.36 -2.32 -24.78
C PHE A 123 1.11 -2.05 -24.40
N LYS A 124 1.59 -0.83 -24.59
CA LYS A 124 2.94 -0.41 -24.17
C LYS A 124 3.09 -0.52 -22.66
N THR A 125 2.11 -0.04 -21.89
CA THR A 125 2.09 -0.13 -20.42
C THR A 125 2.04 -1.59 -19.96
N LEU A 126 1.26 -2.44 -20.63
CA LEU A 126 1.21 -3.87 -20.34
C LEU A 126 2.58 -4.53 -20.49
N ILE A 127 3.25 -4.30 -21.62
CA ILE A 127 4.58 -4.90 -21.88
C ILE A 127 5.59 -4.38 -20.84
N ALA A 128 5.62 -3.07 -20.58
CA ALA A 128 6.50 -2.50 -19.57
C ALA A 128 6.24 -3.13 -18.18
N GLY A 129 4.97 -3.26 -17.78
CA GLY A 129 4.58 -3.89 -16.53
C GLY A 129 4.99 -5.36 -16.44
N LEU A 130 4.81 -6.13 -17.50
CA LEU A 130 5.22 -7.54 -17.54
C LEU A 130 6.74 -7.71 -17.48
N LEU A 131 7.50 -6.86 -18.16
CA LEU A 131 8.97 -6.89 -18.10
C LEU A 131 9.47 -6.54 -16.71
N HIS A 132 8.90 -5.49 -16.10
CA HIS A 132 9.26 -5.10 -14.73
C HIS A 132 8.86 -6.18 -13.72
N PHE A 133 7.65 -6.74 -13.82
CA PHE A 133 7.20 -7.86 -13.00
C PHE A 133 8.12 -9.09 -13.13
N GLY A 134 8.58 -9.40 -14.34
CA GLY A 134 9.54 -10.48 -14.57
C GLY A 134 10.87 -10.22 -13.85
N ALA A 135 11.40 -8.99 -13.93
CA ALA A 135 12.61 -8.59 -13.23
C ALA A 135 12.44 -8.69 -11.70
N MET A 136 11.32 -8.18 -11.16
CA MET A 136 10.98 -8.27 -9.73
C MET A 136 10.80 -9.73 -9.29
N THR A 137 10.13 -10.56 -10.09
CA THR A 137 9.99 -12.00 -9.80
C THR A 137 11.35 -12.69 -9.73
N LEU A 138 12.27 -12.36 -10.62
CA LEU A 138 13.64 -12.88 -10.57
C LEU A 138 14.41 -12.39 -9.34
N ALA A 139 14.21 -11.13 -8.97
CA ALA A 139 14.81 -10.55 -7.79
C ALA A 139 14.31 -11.24 -6.51
N GLU A 140 13.01 -11.44 -6.36
CA GLU A 140 12.38 -12.01 -5.17
C GLU A 140 12.59 -13.51 -5.03
N PHE A 141 12.38 -14.27 -6.12
CA PHE A 141 12.45 -15.74 -6.08
C PHE A 141 13.84 -16.29 -6.40
N SER A 142 14.76 -15.50 -6.92
CA SER A 142 16.02 -15.92 -7.49
C SER A 142 15.86 -16.88 -8.69
N ILE A 143 16.94 -17.21 -9.38
CA ILE A 143 16.91 -18.18 -10.51
C ILE A 143 16.35 -19.53 -10.07
N ALA A 144 16.74 -20.01 -8.89
CA ALA A 144 16.27 -21.30 -8.37
C ALA A 144 14.76 -21.28 -8.07
N GLY A 145 14.27 -20.22 -7.44
CA GLY A 145 12.84 -20.06 -7.17
C GLY A 145 12.01 -19.91 -8.43
N VAL A 146 12.50 -19.19 -9.45
CA VAL A 146 11.84 -19.07 -10.76
C VAL A 146 11.79 -20.46 -11.46
N ALA A 147 12.85 -21.26 -11.36
CA ALA A 147 12.83 -22.64 -11.89
C ALA A 147 11.77 -23.50 -11.15
N LEU A 148 11.66 -23.37 -9.82
CA LEU A 148 10.61 -24.05 -9.04
C LEU A 148 9.22 -23.56 -9.46
N LEU A 149 9.02 -22.26 -9.66
CA LEU A 149 7.77 -21.69 -10.17
C LEU A 149 7.39 -22.28 -11.53
N ALA A 150 8.34 -22.38 -12.46
CA ALA A 150 8.10 -22.94 -13.79
C ALA A 150 7.65 -24.41 -13.72
N VAL A 151 8.32 -25.22 -12.89
CA VAL A 151 7.94 -26.62 -12.65
C VAL A 151 6.57 -26.71 -11.98
N GLY A 152 6.30 -25.85 -11.01
CA GLY A 152 5.04 -25.84 -10.29
C GLY A 152 3.87 -25.37 -11.14
N LEU A 153 4.04 -24.34 -11.95
CA LEU A 153 3.04 -23.89 -12.91
C LEU A 153 2.75 -24.97 -13.97
N TRP A 154 3.80 -25.62 -14.47
CA TRP A 154 3.64 -26.76 -15.39
C TRP A 154 2.88 -27.93 -14.76
N SER A 155 3.22 -28.32 -13.53
CA SER A 155 2.53 -29.38 -12.80
C SER A 155 1.08 -28.98 -12.48
N GLY A 156 0.87 -27.74 -12.05
CA GLY A 156 -0.43 -27.14 -11.80
C GLY A 156 -1.31 -27.08 -13.06
N TRP A 157 -0.73 -26.69 -14.20
CA TRP A 157 -1.43 -26.66 -15.48
C TRP A 157 -2.00 -28.01 -15.90
N ARG A 158 -1.29 -29.09 -15.57
CA ARG A 158 -1.76 -30.45 -15.87
C ARG A 158 -2.84 -30.96 -14.92
N ARG A 159 -2.92 -30.42 -13.70
CA ARG A 159 -3.79 -30.94 -12.62
C ARG A 159 -4.94 -30.00 -12.28
N GLN A 160 -4.68 -28.69 -12.30
CA GLN A 160 -5.57 -27.64 -11.82
C GLN A 160 -5.39 -26.40 -12.70
N ARG A 161 -5.66 -26.55 -13.99
CA ARG A 161 -5.46 -25.52 -15.00
C ARG A 161 -6.19 -24.21 -14.69
N ASP A 162 -7.36 -24.31 -14.09
CA ASP A 162 -8.23 -23.23 -13.68
C ASP A 162 -7.56 -22.31 -12.65
N ILE A 163 -6.91 -22.90 -11.65
CA ILE A 163 -6.15 -22.15 -10.62
C ILE A 163 -4.93 -21.45 -11.24
N VAL A 164 -4.24 -22.11 -12.17
CA VAL A 164 -3.10 -21.50 -12.87
C VAL A 164 -3.57 -20.29 -13.70
N ILE A 165 -4.67 -20.44 -14.45
CA ILE A 165 -5.24 -19.33 -15.24
C ILE A 165 -5.63 -18.17 -14.32
N TYR A 166 -6.31 -18.45 -13.20
CA TYR A 166 -6.64 -17.44 -12.20
C TYR A 166 -5.41 -16.68 -11.73
N ALA A 167 -4.37 -17.40 -11.27
CA ALA A 167 -3.19 -16.78 -10.71
C ALA A 167 -2.41 -15.95 -11.75
N LEU A 168 -2.20 -16.50 -12.96
CA LEU A 168 -1.48 -15.79 -14.02
C LEU A 168 -2.26 -14.56 -14.51
N LEU A 169 -3.58 -14.66 -14.67
CA LEU A 169 -4.40 -13.53 -15.07
C LEU A 169 -4.36 -12.41 -14.01
N ALA A 170 -4.46 -12.76 -12.72
CA ALA A 170 -4.33 -11.79 -11.64
C ALA A 170 -2.97 -11.11 -11.65
N CYS A 171 -1.87 -11.87 -11.84
CA CYS A 171 -0.52 -11.30 -11.96
C CYS A 171 -0.38 -10.33 -13.15
N VAL A 172 -0.95 -10.67 -14.31
CA VAL A 172 -0.96 -9.79 -15.50
C VAL A 172 -1.71 -8.50 -15.22
N LEU A 173 -2.87 -8.58 -14.59
CA LEU A 173 -3.69 -7.40 -14.27
C LEU A 173 -3.01 -6.50 -13.24
N ILE A 174 -2.37 -7.08 -12.23
CA ILE A 174 -1.59 -6.32 -11.25
C ILE A 174 -0.36 -5.68 -11.91
N ALA A 175 0.35 -6.38 -12.78
CA ALA A 175 1.48 -5.83 -13.51
C ALA A 175 1.06 -4.62 -14.38
N GLN A 176 -0.08 -4.73 -15.06
CA GLN A 176 -0.68 -3.64 -15.81
C GLN A 176 -1.01 -2.44 -14.94
N PHE A 177 -1.65 -2.69 -13.78
CA PHE A 177 -1.99 -1.65 -12.82
C PHE A 177 -0.73 -0.95 -12.29
N THR A 178 0.25 -1.72 -11.80
CA THR A 178 1.50 -1.19 -11.23
C THR A 178 2.26 -0.32 -12.22
N ALA A 179 2.33 -0.72 -13.49
CA ALA A 179 2.99 0.06 -14.53
C ALA A 179 2.23 1.36 -14.88
N ALA A 180 0.90 1.34 -14.84
CA ALA A 180 0.08 2.54 -15.04
C ALA A 180 0.20 3.50 -13.84
N PHE A 181 0.49 2.97 -12.65
CA PHE A 181 0.59 3.70 -11.40
C PHE A 181 2.03 4.11 -11.04
N SER A 182 2.93 4.12 -12.03
CA SER A 182 4.37 4.39 -11.87
C SER A 182 4.72 5.82 -11.38
N ALA A 183 3.74 6.71 -11.27
CA ALA A 183 3.91 8.05 -10.69
C ALA A 183 4.02 8.04 -9.15
N GLU A 184 3.72 6.92 -8.49
CA GLU A 184 3.95 6.77 -7.05
C GLU A 184 5.43 6.53 -6.72
N SER A 185 5.80 6.90 -5.51
CA SER A 185 7.17 6.73 -5.01
C SER A 185 7.58 5.27 -4.78
N ASP A 186 6.60 4.37 -4.59
CA ASP A 186 6.82 2.95 -4.33
C ASP A 186 5.70 2.08 -4.96
N PRO A 187 5.64 1.98 -6.29
CA PRO A 187 4.64 1.17 -6.98
C PRO A 187 4.88 -0.34 -6.81
N ASP A 188 6.11 -0.75 -6.53
CA ASP A 188 6.52 -2.16 -6.48
C ASP A 188 5.85 -2.95 -5.34
N ARG A 189 5.40 -2.26 -4.28
CA ARG A 189 4.62 -2.86 -3.20
C ARG A 189 3.35 -3.58 -3.68
N TYR A 190 2.79 -3.20 -4.82
CA TYR A 190 1.60 -3.84 -5.35
C TYR A 190 1.86 -5.26 -5.87
N TYR A 191 3.11 -5.60 -6.20
CA TYR A 191 3.47 -6.96 -6.61
C TYR A 191 3.40 -7.99 -5.49
N ILE A 192 3.30 -7.57 -4.22
CA ILE A 192 3.17 -8.50 -3.08
C ILE A 192 1.99 -9.48 -3.26
N VAL A 193 0.88 -9.01 -3.87
CA VAL A 193 -0.29 -9.84 -4.17
C VAL A 193 0.06 -10.90 -5.21
N SER A 194 0.79 -10.53 -6.26
CA SER A 194 1.25 -11.46 -7.28
C SER A 194 2.22 -12.49 -6.71
N PHE A 195 3.15 -12.08 -5.87
CA PHE A 195 4.10 -12.99 -5.23
C PHE A 195 3.41 -13.97 -4.28
N ALA A 196 2.41 -13.49 -3.51
CA ALA A 196 1.58 -14.36 -2.67
C ALA A 196 0.82 -15.41 -3.50
N LEU A 197 0.31 -15.03 -4.68
CA LEU A 197 -0.35 -15.98 -5.60
C LEU A 197 0.60 -16.97 -6.25
N LEU A 198 1.86 -16.60 -6.50
CA LEU A 198 2.86 -17.46 -7.13
C LEU A 198 3.57 -18.40 -6.14
N THR A 199 3.72 -18.01 -4.88
CA THR A 199 4.42 -18.79 -3.86
C THR A 199 3.92 -20.24 -3.73
N PRO A 200 2.61 -20.55 -3.74
CA PRO A 200 2.13 -21.94 -3.72
C PRO A 200 2.65 -22.78 -4.88
N PHE A 201 2.83 -22.18 -6.07
CA PHE A 201 3.38 -22.91 -7.22
C PHE A 201 4.86 -23.24 -7.06
N ALA A 202 5.65 -22.38 -6.40
CA ALA A 202 7.02 -22.72 -6.04
C ALA A 202 7.05 -23.96 -5.12
N GLY A 203 6.13 -24.02 -4.14
CA GLY A 203 5.95 -25.19 -3.27
C GLY A 203 5.54 -26.46 -4.04
N ILE A 204 4.62 -26.35 -5.01
CA ILE A 204 4.22 -27.45 -5.88
C ILE A 204 5.40 -27.92 -6.74
N GLY A 205 6.21 -26.99 -7.26
CA GLY A 205 7.41 -27.29 -8.04
C GLY A 205 8.43 -28.07 -7.22
N LEU A 206 8.71 -27.61 -6.01
CA LEU A 206 9.58 -28.26 -5.06
C LEU A 206 9.09 -29.70 -4.75
N TYR A 207 7.81 -29.85 -4.42
CA TYR A 207 7.20 -31.14 -4.17
C TYR A 207 7.30 -32.06 -5.38
N THR A 208 7.10 -31.57 -6.59
CA THR A 208 7.18 -32.33 -7.83
C THR A 208 8.58 -32.87 -8.07
N ILE A 209 9.60 -32.03 -7.85
CA ILE A 209 11.01 -32.43 -7.96
C ILE A 209 11.36 -33.45 -6.88
N PHE A 210 10.95 -33.20 -5.64
CA PHE A 210 11.17 -34.07 -4.51
C PHE A 210 10.57 -35.48 -4.75
N ASP A 211 9.30 -35.57 -5.20
CA ASP A 211 8.63 -36.83 -5.47
C ASP A 211 9.32 -37.60 -6.62
N ALA A 212 9.74 -36.88 -7.65
CA ALA A 212 10.49 -37.51 -8.78
C ALA A 212 11.85 -38.07 -8.33
N LEU A 213 12.57 -37.37 -7.47
CA LEU A 213 13.85 -37.83 -6.92
C LEU A 213 13.65 -38.97 -5.94
N ARG A 214 12.65 -38.90 -5.07
CA ARG A 214 12.33 -39.99 -4.12
C ARG A 214 12.04 -41.32 -4.80
N ARG A 215 11.40 -41.30 -5.97
CA ARG A 215 11.10 -42.51 -6.74
C ARG A 215 12.33 -43.11 -7.41
N ARG A 216 13.40 -42.32 -7.60
CA ARG A 216 14.59 -42.74 -8.35
C ARG A 216 15.80 -43.12 -7.48
N SER A 217 15.85 -42.64 -6.23
CA SER A 217 17.04 -42.80 -5.39
C SER A 217 16.69 -42.99 -3.91
N ASN A 218 17.47 -43.83 -3.22
CA ASN A 218 17.33 -44.13 -1.80
C ASN A 218 17.89 -43.00 -0.95
N GLY A 219 17.02 -42.28 -0.22
CA GLY A 219 17.41 -41.40 0.88
C GLY A 219 18.31 -40.19 0.57
N ILE A 220 19.33 -40.36 -0.26
CA ILE A 220 20.32 -39.34 -0.63
C ILE A 220 19.64 -38.12 -1.32
N ALA A 221 18.69 -38.37 -2.21
CA ALA A 221 18.00 -37.29 -2.90
C ALA A 221 17.10 -36.48 -1.97
N VAL A 222 16.51 -37.14 -0.98
CA VAL A 222 15.71 -36.47 0.08
C VAL A 222 16.60 -35.56 0.90
N ALA A 223 17.76 -36.05 1.30
CA ALA A 223 18.76 -35.29 2.06
C ALA A 223 19.31 -34.10 1.23
N ALA A 224 19.60 -34.32 -0.06
CA ALA A 224 20.09 -33.24 -0.94
C ALA A 224 19.06 -32.11 -1.15
N VAL A 225 17.78 -32.46 -1.35
CA VAL A 225 16.71 -31.44 -1.47
C VAL A 225 16.52 -30.73 -0.15
N GLY A 226 16.51 -31.44 0.98
CA GLY A 226 16.42 -30.82 2.32
C GLY A 226 17.60 -29.88 2.60
N ALA A 227 18.81 -30.29 2.31
CA ALA A 227 20.00 -29.44 2.44
C ALA A 227 19.92 -28.20 1.50
N GLY A 228 19.50 -28.40 0.26
CA GLY A 228 19.31 -27.30 -0.69
C GLY A 228 18.27 -26.29 -0.21
N MET A 229 17.17 -26.74 0.40
CA MET A 229 16.18 -25.85 1.03
C MET A 229 16.75 -25.04 2.19
N VAL A 230 17.50 -25.70 3.08
CA VAL A 230 18.17 -25.01 4.20
C VAL A 230 19.12 -23.94 3.68
N VAL A 231 19.91 -24.25 2.65
CA VAL A 231 20.82 -23.28 2.02
C VAL A 231 20.06 -22.11 1.42
N LEU A 232 18.97 -22.35 0.66
CA LEU A 232 18.16 -21.28 0.07
C LEU A 232 17.50 -20.41 1.13
N LEU A 233 16.96 -21.00 2.20
CA LEU A 233 16.40 -20.26 3.32
C LEU A 233 17.46 -19.42 4.02
N THR A 234 18.64 -19.99 4.26
CA THR A 234 19.77 -19.28 4.89
C THR A 234 20.23 -18.10 4.03
N ILE A 235 20.33 -18.29 2.70
CA ILE A 235 20.67 -17.20 1.77
C ILE A 235 19.59 -16.13 1.78
N GLY A 236 18.30 -16.52 1.76
CA GLY A 236 17.19 -15.58 1.86
C GLY A 236 17.22 -14.75 3.14
N ILE A 237 17.36 -15.41 4.29
CA ILE A 237 17.47 -14.74 5.60
C ILE A 237 18.70 -13.81 5.64
N TYR A 238 19.84 -14.26 5.13
CA TYR A 238 21.06 -13.45 5.08
C TYR A 238 20.90 -12.24 4.18
N ARG A 239 20.24 -12.39 3.02
CA ARG A 239 19.94 -11.29 2.09
C ARG A 239 19.02 -10.26 2.73
N GLU A 240 17.98 -10.70 3.43
CA GLU A 240 16.99 -9.85 4.07
C GLU A 240 17.40 -9.41 5.50
N ARG A 241 18.63 -9.71 5.94
CA ARG A 241 19.09 -9.35 7.29
C ARG A 241 18.97 -7.86 7.61
N ALA A 242 19.07 -6.99 6.60
CA ALA A 242 18.88 -5.55 6.76
C ALA A 242 17.44 -5.22 7.18
N VAL A 243 16.46 -5.94 6.64
CA VAL A 243 15.04 -5.80 7.00
C VAL A 243 14.80 -6.17 8.47
N PHE A 244 15.49 -7.20 8.98
CA PHE A 244 15.44 -7.54 10.40
C PHE A 244 16.08 -6.47 11.30
N GLY A 245 17.01 -5.69 10.75
CA GLY A 245 17.63 -4.52 11.43
C GLY A 245 16.66 -3.36 11.61
N TRP A 246 15.61 -3.24 10.79
CA TRP A 246 14.61 -2.17 10.91
C TRP A 246 13.84 -2.19 12.25
N HIS A 247 13.80 -3.32 12.92
CA HIS A 247 13.23 -3.41 14.28
C HIS A 247 13.95 -2.53 15.30
N TYR A 248 15.20 -2.16 15.02
CA TYR A 248 16.04 -1.28 15.85
C TYR A 248 16.25 0.09 15.22
N ASP A 249 15.63 0.31 14.04
CA ASP A 249 15.69 1.61 13.37
C ASP A 249 14.84 2.63 14.16
N ARG A 250 15.52 3.64 14.65
CA ARG A 250 14.91 4.74 15.39
C ARG A 250 14.66 5.97 14.53
N TRP A 251 14.83 5.86 13.21
CA TRP A 251 14.73 7.00 12.32
C TRP A 251 13.48 7.86 12.57
N GLY A 252 12.31 7.24 12.69
CA GLY A 252 11.06 7.94 12.93
C GLY A 252 11.04 8.69 14.26
N ILE A 253 11.58 8.08 15.33
CA ILE A 253 11.69 8.70 16.66
C ILE A 253 12.69 9.86 16.61
N ASP A 254 13.87 9.60 16.09
CA ASP A 254 14.96 10.58 16.02
C ASP A 254 14.55 11.78 15.13
N TYR A 255 13.83 11.51 14.05
CA TYR A 255 13.24 12.54 13.19
C TYR A 255 12.23 13.42 13.96
N VAL A 256 11.28 12.82 14.68
CA VAL A 256 10.29 13.53 15.50
C VAL A 256 10.97 14.39 16.58
N GLU A 257 11.96 13.82 17.29
CA GLU A 257 12.72 14.51 18.34
C GLU A 257 13.50 15.70 17.76
N ARG A 258 14.14 15.52 16.60
CA ARG A 258 14.87 16.57 15.91
C ARG A 258 13.96 17.71 15.47
N VAL A 259 12.86 17.42 14.76
CA VAL A 259 11.92 18.46 14.34
C VAL A 259 11.34 19.20 15.56
N ARG A 260 11.10 18.49 16.66
CA ARG A 260 10.65 19.08 17.91
C ARG A 260 11.67 20.03 18.52
N ALA A 261 12.96 19.66 18.47
CA ALA A 261 14.05 20.50 18.99
C ALA A 261 14.25 21.78 18.16
N ASP A 262 14.06 21.69 16.84
CA ASP A 262 14.31 22.81 15.90
C ASP A 262 13.11 23.72 15.69
N THR A 263 11.96 23.40 16.29
CA THR A 263 10.73 24.18 16.14
C THR A 263 10.14 24.59 17.50
N PRO A 264 9.62 25.83 17.65
CA PRO A 264 8.95 26.26 18.88
C PRO A 264 7.68 25.48 19.14
N ASP A 265 7.20 25.49 20.39
CA ASP A 265 6.04 24.69 20.81
C ASP A 265 4.72 25.08 20.13
N ASP A 266 4.59 26.29 19.63
CA ASP A 266 3.43 26.82 18.93
C ASP A 266 3.56 26.75 17.40
N ALA A 267 4.54 26.06 16.87
CA ALA A 267 4.79 25.94 15.42
C ALA A 267 3.66 25.23 14.68
N VAL A 268 3.42 25.66 13.44
CA VAL A 268 2.70 24.87 12.44
C VAL A 268 3.74 24.21 11.52
N ILE A 269 3.70 22.89 11.43
CA ILE A 269 4.66 22.10 10.66
C ILE A 269 3.95 21.51 9.46
N VAL A 270 4.36 21.93 8.26
CA VAL A 270 3.85 21.40 6.99
C VAL A 270 4.85 20.37 6.48
N ALA A 271 4.37 19.17 6.24
CA ALA A 271 5.21 18.07 5.75
C ALA A 271 4.48 17.25 4.68
N PRO A 272 5.21 16.65 3.72
CA PRO A 272 4.66 15.63 2.84
C PRO A 272 4.08 14.47 3.65
N TRP A 273 3.08 13.79 3.11
CA TRP A 273 2.35 12.70 3.78
C TRP A 273 3.26 11.73 4.56
N VAL A 274 4.31 11.20 3.92
CA VAL A 274 5.21 10.20 4.52
C VAL A 274 5.92 10.77 5.77
N LEU A 275 6.33 12.02 5.71
CA LEU A 275 7.04 12.72 6.79
C LEU A 275 6.08 13.29 7.84
N ALA A 276 4.84 13.61 7.44
CA ALA A 276 3.80 14.06 8.37
C ALA A 276 3.29 12.91 9.26
N SER A 277 3.38 11.65 8.81
CA SER A 277 2.86 10.50 9.55
C SER A 277 3.50 10.33 10.94
N PRO A 278 4.84 10.26 11.10
CA PRO A 278 5.46 10.14 12.42
C PRO A 278 5.24 11.39 13.28
N LEU A 279 5.24 12.59 12.70
CA LEU A 279 4.95 13.83 13.43
C LEU A 279 3.50 13.87 13.93
N GLY A 280 2.55 13.48 13.07
CA GLY A 280 1.14 13.37 13.43
C GLY A 280 0.87 12.29 14.47
N TYR A 281 1.64 11.20 14.49
CA TYR A 281 1.58 10.20 15.54
C TYR A 281 2.00 10.78 16.89
N ALA A 282 3.11 11.53 16.93
CA ALA A 282 3.59 12.21 18.13
C ALA A 282 2.62 13.27 18.64
N GLU A 283 1.99 14.05 17.73
CA GLU A 283 1.00 15.06 18.08
C GLU A 283 -0.30 14.43 18.61
N TYR A 284 -0.86 13.49 17.87
CA TYR A 284 -2.24 13.05 18.03
C TYR A 284 -2.39 11.81 18.92
N VAL A 285 -1.46 10.84 18.84
CA VAL A 285 -1.54 9.59 19.61
C VAL A 285 -0.76 9.72 20.91
N GLU A 286 0.52 10.08 20.84
CA GLU A 286 1.36 10.20 22.03
C GLU A 286 1.11 11.48 22.81
N ARG A 287 0.58 12.51 22.15
CA ARG A 287 0.40 13.86 22.73
C ARG A 287 1.69 14.44 23.29
N SER A 288 2.81 14.06 22.70
CA SER A 288 4.17 14.44 23.12
C SER A 288 4.68 15.70 22.41
N TYR A 289 3.88 16.27 21.48
CA TYR A 289 4.34 17.31 20.56
C TYR A 289 4.01 18.75 21.01
N GLY A 290 3.51 18.92 22.23
CA GLY A 290 3.14 20.23 22.79
C GLY A 290 1.97 20.86 22.06
N ASP A 291 2.07 22.18 21.80
CA ASP A 291 1.03 22.93 21.06
C ASP A 291 1.30 23.01 19.54
N ARG A 292 2.28 22.27 19.05
CA ARG A 292 2.58 22.16 17.61
C ARG A 292 1.42 21.53 16.85
N ILE A 293 1.20 21.98 15.62
CA ILE A 293 0.15 21.49 14.73
C ILE A 293 0.81 20.94 13.46
N VAL A 294 0.58 19.67 13.14
CA VAL A 294 1.08 19.05 11.94
C VAL A 294 0.05 19.08 10.83
N ALA A 295 0.44 19.64 9.68
CA ALA A 295 -0.37 19.72 8.48
C ALA A 295 0.26 18.88 7.36
N ALA A 296 -0.49 17.92 6.82
CA ALA A 296 0.00 16.99 5.80
C ALA A 296 -0.45 17.42 4.40
N GLY A 297 0.52 17.79 3.55
CA GLY A 297 0.29 18.07 2.15
C GLY A 297 0.63 19.48 1.69
N SER A 298 0.85 19.60 0.39
CA SER A 298 1.26 20.85 -0.26
C SER A 298 0.17 21.92 -0.28
N VAL A 299 -1.10 21.55 -0.12
CA VAL A 299 -2.22 22.51 -0.12
C VAL A 299 -2.07 23.58 0.96
N TYR A 300 -1.43 23.25 2.07
CA TYR A 300 -1.17 24.19 3.15
C TYR A 300 -0.10 25.23 2.82
N LEU A 301 0.59 25.05 1.70
CA LEU A 301 1.52 26.04 1.16
C LEU A 301 0.82 27.05 0.24
N ASP A 302 -0.51 27.00 0.08
CA ASP A 302 -1.26 28.04 -0.60
C ASP A 302 -1.20 29.37 0.21
N GLY A 303 -0.87 30.44 -0.48
CA GLY A 303 -0.77 31.78 0.12
C GLY A 303 -2.05 32.26 0.80
N ALA A 304 -3.22 31.77 0.39
CA ALA A 304 -4.50 32.07 1.02
C ALA A 304 -4.55 31.58 2.49
N TYR A 305 -3.97 30.43 2.78
CA TYR A 305 -3.92 29.86 4.13
C TYR A 305 -2.68 30.33 4.91
N LEU A 306 -1.54 30.47 4.27
CA LEU A 306 -0.27 30.83 4.92
C LEU A 306 -0.28 32.21 5.55
N ARG A 307 -0.87 33.23 4.87
CA ARG A 307 -0.86 34.62 5.36
C ARG A 307 -1.56 34.80 6.71
N PRO A 308 -2.76 34.28 6.95
CA PRO A 308 -3.40 34.32 8.26
C PRO A 308 -2.60 33.60 9.34
N VAL A 309 -2.08 32.38 9.04
CA VAL A 309 -1.36 31.57 10.01
C VAL A 309 -0.06 32.23 10.44
N LEU A 310 0.74 32.78 9.52
CA LEU A 310 1.99 33.48 9.82
C LEU A 310 1.84 34.71 10.72
N ARG A 311 0.61 35.27 10.86
CA ARG A 311 0.33 36.36 11.79
C ARG A 311 0.21 35.89 13.23
N THR A 312 -0.09 34.62 13.43
CA THR A 312 -0.41 34.05 14.74
C THR A 312 0.59 33.00 15.21
N ARG A 313 1.19 32.27 14.28
CA ARG A 313 2.09 31.16 14.57
C ARG A 313 3.26 31.09 13.58
N PRO A 314 4.45 30.66 14.02
CA PRO A 314 5.54 30.38 13.11
C PRO A 314 5.25 29.12 12.29
N VAL A 315 5.55 29.16 10.98
CA VAL A 315 5.34 28.04 10.06
C VAL A 315 6.68 27.46 9.65
N TYR A 316 6.76 26.13 9.70
CA TYR A 316 7.92 25.36 9.29
C TYR A 316 7.50 24.37 8.19
N VAL A 317 8.40 24.12 7.24
CA VAL A 317 8.20 23.19 6.14
C VAL A 317 9.29 22.13 6.21
N VAL A 318 8.91 20.87 6.17
CA VAL A 318 9.84 19.74 6.09
C VAL A 318 10.00 19.37 4.62
N LEU A 319 11.22 19.27 4.16
CA LEU A 319 11.66 19.26 2.76
C LEU A 319 11.46 20.60 2.06
N GLU A 320 12.31 20.84 1.06
CA GLU A 320 12.18 21.98 0.18
C GLU A 320 10.97 21.77 -0.74
N SER A 321 10.06 22.74 -0.73
CA SER A 321 8.86 22.73 -1.55
C SER A 321 8.75 24.08 -2.27
N GLU A 322 8.12 24.09 -3.42
CA GLU A 322 7.74 25.32 -4.08
C GLU A 322 6.76 26.10 -3.19
N VAL A 323 7.16 27.31 -2.81
CA VAL A 323 6.30 28.19 -2.05
C VAL A 323 5.72 29.28 -2.94
N PRO A 324 4.50 29.77 -2.65
CA PRO A 324 3.87 30.83 -3.45
C PRO A 324 4.70 32.13 -3.43
N THR A 325 4.52 32.95 -4.46
CA THR A 325 5.11 34.30 -4.54
C THR A 325 4.78 35.11 -3.27
N GLY A 326 5.79 35.78 -2.72
CA GLY A 326 5.66 36.57 -1.50
C GLY A 326 6.03 35.82 -0.23
N PHE A 327 6.58 34.62 -0.34
CA PHE A 327 7.14 33.84 0.79
C PHE A 327 8.58 33.40 0.50
N ARG A 328 9.28 33.07 1.59
CA ARG A 328 10.68 32.60 1.54
C ARG A 328 10.89 31.49 2.55
N LEU A 329 11.62 30.46 2.14
CA LEU A 329 12.13 29.43 3.02
C LEU A 329 13.54 29.78 3.50
N THR A 330 13.75 29.66 4.81
CA THR A 330 15.07 29.78 5.42
C THR A 330 15.37 28.49 6.14
N LYS A 331 16.44 27.81 5.75
CA LYS A 331 16.85 26.54 6.34
C LYS A 331 17.20 26.75 7.80
N VAL A 332 16.61 25.95 8.69
CA VAL A 332 16.86 25.98 10.14
C VAL A 332 17.59 24.73 10.61
N ASP A 333 17.35 23.60 9.95
CA ASP A 333 18.07 22.35 10.20
C ASP A 333 18.53 21.72 8.87
N ALA A 334 19.78 21.21 8.88
CA ALA A 334 20.41 20.55 7.73
C ALA A 334 20.28 19.02 7.77
N GLY A 335 19.52 18.48 8.74
CA GLY A 335 19.28 17.03 8.83
C GLY A 335 18.55 16.46 7.62
N ASP A 336 18.36 15.16 7.61
CA ASP A 336 17.60 14.45 6.57
C ASP A 336 16.30 13.90 7.19
N PRO A 337 15.12 14.38 6.74
CA PRO A 337 14.88 15.50 5.82
C PRO A 337 15.15 16.87 6.47
N PRO A 338 15.57 17.90 5.70
CA PRO A 338 15.83 19.23 6.20
C PRO A 338 14.54 19.97 6.61
N VAL A 339 14.67 20.88 7.58
CA VAL A 339 13.58 21.72 8.07
C VAL A 339 13.82 23.19 7.71
N TYR A 340 12.79 23.86 7.20
CA TYR A 340 12.84 25.25 6.78
C TYR A 340 11.80 26.06 7.53
N ARG A 341 12.17 27.26 7.93
CA ARG A 341 11.24 28.28 8.42
C ARG A 341 10.63 29.05 7.25
N LEU A 342 9.33 29.17 7.21
CA LEU A 342 8.62 29.98 6.23
C LEU A 342 8.48 31.42 6.76
N THR A 343 8.76 32.40 5.91
CA THR A 343 8.61 33.83 6.20
C THR A 343 7.93 34.54 5.03
N SER A 344 7.16 35.61 5.29
CA SER A 344 6.64 36.45 4.22
C SER A 344 7.71 37.42 3.74
N THR A 345 7.85 37.60 2.43
CA THR A 345 8.78 38.55 1.81
C THR A 345 8.15 39.92 1.54
N GLY A 346 6.80 40.04 1.73
CA GLY A 346 6.05 41.27 1.52
C GLY A 346 5.65 41.91 2.85
N ARG A 347 5.72 43.24 2.90
CA ARG A 347 5.14 44.09 3.94
C ARG A 347 3.61 44.08 3.90
#